data_8eb2694886c4827cd38988c47d5f9101
#
_entry.id   8eb2694886c4827cd38988c47d5f9101
#
_cell.length_a   1.000
_cell.length_b   1.000
_cell.length_c   1.000
_cell.angle_alpha   90.00
_cell.angle_beta   90.00
_cell.angle_gamma   90.00
#
_symmetry.space_group_name_H-M   'P 1'
#
loop_
_entity.id
_entity.type
_entity.pdbx_description
1 polymer ?
#
loop_
_entity_poly.entity_id
_entity_poly.type
_entity_poly.pdbx_seq_one_letter_code
_entity_poly.pdbx_strand_id
1 'polypeptide(L)'
;MGDNVSEDRVDVITAAYSLVGKVGYFWGGKSTVIGEDPSWGSVEKVSADGSRSSGTLRAYGLDCSGFVTWAVINGYKDQGMQAAVGDGTSDQWEKAGVVSEADAQPGDLVFQRGPEAGSNNHVGILCGKTDSGDWIAVHCSSSKNGVTVGEAYSASFRYIRKPSFYQDTTAEEN
;
A
#
# COMPACT_ATOMS: atom_id res chain seq x y z
N MET A 1 7.99 -11.04 11.09
CA MET A 1 7.87 -9.74 11.69
C MET A 1 8.51 -9.76 13.07
N GLY A 2 8.96 -8.61 13.52
CA GLY A 2 9.57 -8.53 14.82
C GLY A 2 8.54 -8.62 15.94
N ASP A 3 9.04 -8.89 17.11
CA ASP A 3 8.18 -9.10 18.28
C ASP A 3 7.48 -7.85 18.75
N ASN A 4 7.99 -6.68 18.35
CA ASN A 4 7.48 -5.40 18.85
C ASN A 4 6.53 -4.71 17.89
N VAL A 5 6.08 -5.42 16.86
CA VAL A 5 5.15 -4.83 15.89
C VAL A 5 3.76 -4.80 16.51
N SER A 6 3.11 -3.64 16.48
CA SER A 6 1.78 -3.49 17.07
C SER A 6 0.76 -4.34 16.32
N GLU A 7 -0.33 -4.65 17.01
CA GLU A 7 -1.39 -5.46 16.43
C GLU A 7 -2.02 -4.77 15.22
N ASP A 8 -2.18 -3.45 15.28
CA ASP A 8 -2.72 -2.68 14.16
C ASP A 8 -1.89 -2.88 12.90
N ARG A 9 -0.58 -2.85 13.06
CA ARG A 9 0.32 -3.03 11.92
C ARG A 9 0.22 -4.45 11.37
N VAL A 10 0.17 -5.43 12.25
CA VAL A 10 0.02 -6.82 11.84
C VAL A 10 -1.28 -7.00 11.05
N ASP A 11 -2.36 -6.39 11.52
CA ASP A 11 -3.66 -6.50 10.86
C ASP A 11 -3.64 -5.89 9.46
N VAL A 12 -2.99 -4.73 9.30
CA VAL A 12 -2.87 -4.09 7.98
C VAL A 12 -2.05 -4.97 7.04
N ILE A 13 -0.93 -5.50 7.52
CA ILE A 13 -0.08 -6.37 6.69
C ILE A 13 -0.82 -7.65 6.32
N THR A 14 -1.55 -8.22 7.25
CA THR A 14 -2.33 -9.43 6.99
C THR A 14 -3.38 -9.16 5.89
N ALA A 15 -4.07 -8.02 5.97
CA ALA A 15 -5.02 -7.63 4.93
C ALA A 15 -4.32 -7.47 3.59
N ALA A 16 -3.16 -6.81 3.57
CA ALA A 16 -2.40 -6.62 2.35
C ALA A 16 -1.99 -7.94 1.73
N TYR A 17 -1.47 -8.86 2.53
CA TYR A 17 -1.05 -10.17 2.04
C TYR A 17 -2.20 -10.99 1.48
N SER A 18 -3.39 -10.79 1.99
CA SER A 18 -4.55 -11.56 1.53
C SER A 18 -4.84 -11.35 0.05
N LEU A 19 -4.35 -10.26 -0.53
CA LEU A 19 -4.58 -9.97 -1.94
C LEU A 19 -3.43 -10.39 -2.86
N VAL A 20 -2.33 -10.91 -2.32
CA VAL A 20 -1.21 -11.33 -3.17
C VAL A 20 -1.68 -12.44 -4.10
N GLY A 21 -1.50 -12.21 -5.39
CA GLY A 21 -1.93 -13.16 -6.41
C GLY A 21 -3.41 -13.20 -6.68
N LYS A 22 -4.21 -12.35 -6.06
CA LYS A 22 -5.67 -12.40 -6.19
C LYS A 22 -6.27 -11.19 -6.90
N VAL A 23 -5.60 -10.04 -6.85
CA VAL A 23 -6.14 -8.80 -7.42
C VAL A 23 -5.15 -8.27 -8.43
N GLY A 24 -5.62 -7.95 -9.63
CA GLY A 24 -4.80 -7.40 -10.68
C GLY A 24 -4.65 -5.89 -10.57
N TYR A 25 -3.71 -5.36 -11.32
CA TYR A 25 -3.48 -3.93 -11.38
C TYR A 25 -4.48 -3.28 -12.33
N PHE A 26 -5.09 -2.18 -11.89
CA PHE A 26 -6.02 -1.41 -12.71
C PHE A 26 -5.76 0.07 -12.43
N TRP A 27 -5.32 0.79 -13.44
CA TRP A 27 -5.00 2.22 -13.30
C TRP A 27 -6.24 2.99 -12.88
N GLY A 28 -6.15 3.69 -11.76
CA GLY A 28 -7.29 4.39 -11.16
C GLY A 28 -8.19 3.49 -10.33
N GLY A 29 -7.83 2.22 -10.15
CA GLY A 29 -8.66 1.29 -9.39
C GLY A 29 -8.61 1.56 -7.90
N LYS A 30 -9.76 1.65 -7.28
CA LYS A 30 -9.92 1.93 -5.86
C LYS A 30 -11.01 1.03 -5.28
N SER A 31 -10.93 0.77 -3.99
CA SER A 31 -11.98 0.08 -3.28
C SER A 31 -11.94 0.46 -1.80
N THR A 32 -13.10 0.72 -1.23
CA THR A 32 -13.25 0.96 0.20
C THR A 32 -14.10 -0.11 0.86
N VAL A 33 -14.29 -1.22 0.16
CA VAL A 33 -15.10 -2.34 0.66
C VAL A 33 -14.35 -3.07 1.77
N ILE A 34 -15.05 -3.44 2.82
CA ILE A 34 -14.48 -4.34 3.81
C ILE A 34 -14.68 -5.75 3.30
N GLY A 35 -13.56 -6.44 3.06
CA GLY A 35 -13.56 -7.74 2.40
C GLY A 35 -13.25 -7.59 0.92
N GLU A 36 -13.41 -8.66 0.18
CA GLU A 36 -13.13 -8.65 -1.26
C GLU A 36 -14.22 -7.88 -1.99
N ASP A 37 -13.78 -7.02 -2.91
CA ASP A 37 -14.71 -6.23 -3.70
C ASP A 37 -15.28 -7.11 -4.82
N PRO A 38 -16.59 -7.27 -4.90
CA PRO A 38 -17.16 -8.14 -5.92
C PRO A 38 -16.96 -7.64 -7.35
N SER A 39 -16.56 -6.37 -7.55
CA SER A 39 -16.27 -5.87 -8.88
C SER A 39 -14.90 -6.27 -9.42
N TRP A 40 -14.02 -6.75 -8.54
CA TRP A 40 -12.69 -7.16 -9.00
C TRP A 40 -12.82 -8.32 -9.99
N GLY A 41 -12.09 -8.19 -11.11
CA GLY A 41 -12.12 -9.19 -12.18
C GLY A 41 -13.15 -8.89 -13.24
N SER A 42 -14.07 -7.97 -13.01
CA SER A 42 -15.03 -7.56 -14.05
C SER A 42 -14.30 -6.79 -15.15
N VAL A 43 -14.72 -6.96 -16.37
CA VAL A 43 -14.13 -6.22 -17.48
C VAL A 43 -14.61 -4.78 -17.41
N GLU A 44 -13.67 -3.85 -17.25
CA GLU A 44 -13.96 -2.43 -17.13
C GLU A 44 -13.04 -1.64 -18.03
N LYS A 45 -13.50 -0.48 -18.44
CA LYS A 45 -12.66 0.43 -19.22
C LYS A 45 -11.80 1.24 -18.26
N VAL A 46 -10.50 1.33 -18.56
CA VAL A 46 -9.61 2.20 -17.82
C VAL A 46 -9.91 3.63 -18.23
N SER A 47 -10.70 4.33 -17.42
CA SER A 47 -11.16 5.67 -17.78
C SER A 47 -10.24 6.78 -17.31
N ALA A 48 -9.36 6.51 -16.34
CA ALA A 48 -8.42 7.52 -15.87
C ALA A 48 -7.32 7.73 -16.89
N ASP A 49 -6.94 8.98 -17.11
CA ASP A 49 -5.86 9.31 -18.04
C ASP A 49 -4.50 9.05 -17.42
N GLY A 50 -3.46 8.98 -18.25
CA GLY A 50 -2.10 8.98 -17.77
C GLY A 50 -1.40 7.63 -17.78
N SER A 51 -2.01 6.61 -18.33
CA SER A 51 -1.42 5.28 -18.41
C SER A 51 -1.49 4.76 -19.84
N ARG A 52 -0.60 3.84 -20.18
CA ARG A 52 -0.69 3.13 -21.45
C ARG A 52 -1.99 2.34 -21.58
N SER A 53 -2.55 1.93 -20.45
CA SER A 53 -3.79 1.17 -20.46
C SER A 53 -5.03 2.06 -20.58
N SER A 54 -4.89 3.38 -20.45
CA SER A 54 -6.03 4.29 -20.51
C SER A 54 -6.81 4.08 -21.79
N GLY A 55 -8.12 3.93 -21.67
CA GLY A 55 -9.00 3.68 -22.80
C GLY A 55 -9.16 2.23 -23.18
N THR A 56 -8.43 1.30 -22.57
CA THR A 56 -8.53 -0.12 -22.87
C THR A 56 -9.43 -0.83 -21.86
N LEU A 57 -9.87 -2.03 -22.22
CA LEU A 57 -10.66 -2.87 -21.32
C LEU A 57 -9.72 -3.79 -20.56
N ARG A 58 -9.88 -3.85 -19.24
CA ARG A 58 -9.06 -4.67 -18.35
C ARG A 58 -9.92 -5.25 -17.25
N ALA A 59 -9.44 -6.31 -16.62
CA ALA A 59 -10.07 -6.80 -15.40
C ALA A 59 -9.92 -5.76 -14.30
N TYR A 60 -11.02 -5.40 -13.66
CA TYR A 60 -10.98 -4.39 -12.61
C TYR A 60 -10.17 -4.87 -11.42
N GLY A 61 -9.43 -3.96 -10.81
CA GLY A 61 -8.60 -4.25 -9.66
C GLY A 61 -8.22 -2.96 -8.96
N LEU A 62 -6.99 -2.90 -8.47
CA LEU A 62 -6.51 -1.76 -7.70
C LEU A 62 -5.26 -1.17 -8.35
N ASP A 63 -5.05 0.13 -8.14
CA ASP A 63 -3.74 0.72 -8.39
C ASP A 63 -2.92 0.69 -7.10
N CYS A 64 -1.72 1.27 -7.11
CA CYS A 64 -0.81 1.15 -5.97
C CYS A 64 -1.38 1.81 -4.71
N SER A 65 -1.87 3.04 -4.84
CA SER A 65 -2.43 3.74 -3.69
C SER A 65 -3.78 3.19 -3.28
N GLY A 66 -4.57 2.71 -4.23
CA GLY A 66 -5.84 2.06 -3.94
C GLY A 66 -5.65 0.80 -3.11
N PHE A 67 -4.60 0.05 -3.40
CA PHE A 67 -4.24 -1.13 -2.62
C PHE A 67 -3.91 -0.75 -1.18
N VAL A 68 -3.10 0.32 -0.99
CA VAL A 68 -2.73 0.76 0.36
C VAL A 68 -3.97 1.19 1.14
N THR A 69 -4.84 1.98 0.51
CA THR A 69 -6.08 2.42 1.17
C THR A 69 -6.92 1.22 1.59
N TRP A 70 -7.11 0.26 0.69
CA TRP A 70 -7.90 -0.94 0.99
C TRP A 70 -7.28 -1.74 2.14
N ALA A 71 -5.96 -1.90 2.13
CA ALA A 71 -5.28 -2.69 3.16
C ALA A 71 -5.47 -2.07 4.55
N VAL A 72 -5.38 -0.74 4.64
CA VAL A 72 -5.57 -0.05 5.92
C VAL A 72 -7.02 -0.16 6.37
N ILE A 73 -7.98 0.07 5.48
CA ILE A 73 -9.39 -0.07 5.80
C ILE A 73 -9.68 -1.47 6.34
N ASN A 74 -9.14 -2.48 5.68
CA ASN A 74 -9.43 -3.86 6.05
C ASN A 74 -8.68 -4.34 7.28
N GLY A 75 -7.48 -3.80 7.50
CA GLY A 75 -6.75 -4.08 8.73
C GLY A 75 -7.51 -3.58 9.95
N TYR A 76 -8.07 -2.39 9.85
CA TYR A 76 -8.84 -1.80 10.95
C TYR A 76 -10.32 -2.19 10.91
N LYS A 77 -10.79 -2.74 9.78
CA LYS A 77 -12.21 -3.04 9.54
C LYS A 77 -13.08 -1.80 9.73
N ASP A 78 -12.58 -0.69 9.21
CA ASP A 78 -13.19 0.63 9.41
C ASP A 78 -12.99 1.47 8.15
N GLN A 79 -14.07 1.73 7.43
CA GLN A 79 -14.01 2.53 6.20
C GLN A 79 -13.59 3.98 6.48
N GLY A 80 -13.73 4.45 7.70
CA GLY A 80 -13.24 5.78 8.07
C GLY A 80 -11.74 5.93 7.94
N MET A 81 -11.01 4.84 7.89
CA MET A 81 -9.56 4.89 7.72
C MET A 81 -9.14 5.41 6.35
N GLN A 82 -10.05 5.45 5.38
CA GLN A 82 -9.75 6.06 4.09
C GLN A 82 -9.25 7.50 4.26
N ALA A 83 -9.92 8.27 5.09
CA ALA A 83 -9.52 9.65 5.34
C ALA A 83 -8.18 9.73 6.10
N ALA A 84 -7.92 8.76 6.96
CA ALA A 84 -6.69 8.76 7.75
C ALA A 84 -5.46 8.41 6.91
N VAL A 85 -5.58 7.45 6.00
CA VAL A 85 -4.44 7.02 5.19
C VAL A 85 -4.30 7.86 3.93
N GLY A 86 -5.40 8.29 3.34
CA GLY A 86 -5.41 9.12 2.15
C GLY A 86 -5.73 8.35 0.88
N ASP A 87 -6.11 9.10 -0.14
CA ASP A 87 -6.35 8.58 -1.49
C ASP A 87 -5.26 9.10 -2.41
N GLY A 88 -4.63 8.22 -3.13
CA GLY A 88 -3.56 8.61 -4.03
C GLY A 88 -2.23 8.77 -3.32
N THR A 89 -1.15 8.68 -4.08
CA THR A 89 0.20 8.64 -3.51
C THR A 89 0.58 9.94 -2.82
N SER A 90 0.21 11.08 -3.39
CA SER A 90 0.57 12.37 -2.78
C SER A 90 -0.15 12.57 -1.46
N ASP A 91 -1.44 12.22 -1.41
CA ASP A 91 -2.21 12.36 -0.19
C ASP A 91 -1.68 11.44 0.90
N GLN A 92 -1.32 10.21 0.52
CA GLN A 92 -0.77 9.26 1.47
C GLN A 92 0.59 9.71 2.00
N TRP A 93 1.40 10.34 1.16
CA TRP A 93 2.66 10.92 1.60
C TRP A 93 2.43 12.01 2.63
N GLU A 94 1.49 12.93 2.34
CA GLU A 94 1.22 14.08 3.21
C GLU A 94 0.68 13.66 4.58
N LYS A 95 -0.09 12.58 4.61
CA LYS A 95 -0.69 12.12 5.86
C LYS A 95 0.23 11.19 6.66
N ALA A 96 1.42 10.93 6.15
CA ALA A 96 2.43 10.13 6.84
C ALA A 96 3.59 11.02 7.23
N GLY A 97 4.31 10.65 8.27
CA GLY A 97 5.42 11.45 8.78
C GLY A 97 6.76 10.89 8.39
N VAL A 98 7.79 11.68 8.64
CA VAL A 98 9.17 11.28 8.41
C VAL A 98 9.55 10.18 9.39
N VAL A 99 10.26 9.17 8.91
CA VAL A 99 10.81 8.13 9.75
C VAL A 99 12.12 7.67 9.13
N SER A 100 13.14 7.44 9.96
CA SER A 100 14.41 6.92 9.46
C SER A 100 14.30 5.43 9.16
N GLU A 101 15.19 4.95 8.33
CA GLU A 101 15.21 3.52 8.01
C GLU A 101 15.43 2.69 9.28
N ALA A 102 16.24 3.19 10.20
CA ALA A 102 16.50 2.47 11.45
C ALA A 102 15.26 2.37 12.34
N ASP A 103 14.36 3.34 12.25
CA ASP A 103 13.15 3.37 13.08
C ASP A 103 11.92 2.84 12.32
N ALA A 104 12.06 2.51 11.04
CA ALA A 104 10.95 2.02 10.25
C ALA A 104 10.47 0.67 10.76
N GLN A 105 9.19 0.41 10.61
CA GLN A 105 8.56 -0.83 11.06
C GLN A 105 7.67 -1.40 9.96
N PRO A 106 7.40 -2.70 10.02
CA PRO A 106 6.37 -3.26 9.13
C PRO A 106 5.06 -2.48 9.27
N GLY A 107 4.43 -2.19 8.15
CA GLY A 107 3.24 -1.36 8.11
C GLY A 107 3.50 0.07 7.67
N ASP A 108 4.76 0.52 7.75
CA ASP A 108 5.11 1.85 7.21
C ASP A 108 5.03 1.82 5.70
N LEU A 109 4.87 3.00 5.11
CA LEU A 109 4.72 3.11 3.66
C LEU A 109 6.06 3.40 3.01
N VAL A 110 6.22 2.89 1.80
CA VAL A 110 7.41 3.19 0.98
C VAL A 110 6.96 3.77 -0.34
N PHE A 111 7.73 4.75 -0.83
CA PHE A 111 7.46 5.48 -2.05
C PHE A 111 8.68 5.49 -2.94
N GLN A 112 8.45 5.46 -4.25
CA GLN A 112 9.56 5.57 -5.21
C GLN A 112 10.04 7.01 -5.34
N ARG A 113 9.14 7.97 -5.21
CA ARG A 113 9.42 9.39 -5.39
C ARG A 113 8.69 10.20 -4.33
N GLY A 114 8.97 11.50 -4.29
CA GLY A 114 8.25 12.40 -3.42
C GLY A 114 6.89 12.78 -3.96
N PRO A 115 6.14 13.60 -3.22
CA PRO A 115 4.75 13.91 -3.57
C PRO A 115 4.61 14.73 -4.85
N GLU A 116 5.67 15.40 -5.28
CA GLU A 116 5.64 16.18 -6.52
C GLU A 116 5.45 15.30 -7.76
N ALA A 117 5.72 14.00 -7.64
CA ALA A 117 5.54 13.09 -8.76
C ALA A 117 4.07 12.81 -9.07
N GLY A 118 3.16 13.11 -8.12
CA GLY A 118 1.74 12.91 -8.34
C GLY A 118 1.42 11.48 -8.73
N SER A 119 0.67 11.31 -9.82
CA SER A 119 0.25 9.99 -10.27
C SER A 119 1.39 9.15 -10.84
N ASN A 120 2.57 9.74 -11.04
CA ASN A 120 3.74 8.99 -11.49
C ASN A 120 4.51 8.33 -10.35
N ASN A 121 4.01 8.43 -9.14
CA ASN A 121 4.64 7.81 -7.99
C ASN A 121 4.11 6.39 -7.78
N HIS A 122 4.85 5.61 -6.99
CA HIS A 122 4.43 4.26 -6.62
C HIS A 122 4.60 4.13 -5.12
N VAL A 123 3.65 3.45 -4.48
CA VAL A 123 3.64 3.28 -3.03
C VAL A 123 3.42 1.81 -2.69
N GLY A 124 4.01 1.39 -1.59
CA GLY A 124 3.82 0.04 -1.06
C GLY A 124 3.84 0.08 0.45
N ILE A 125 3.72 -1.10 1.04
CA ILE A 125 3.70 -1.27 2.50
C ILE A 125 4.87 -2.16 2.89
N LEU A 126 5.70 -1.71 3.82
CA LEU A 126 6.75 -2.57 4.36
C LEU A 126 6.12 -3.71 5.13
N CYS A 127 6.63 -4.92 4.94
CA CYS A 127 6.02 -6.09 5.58
C CYS A 127 7.03 -6.96 6.32
N GLY A 128 8.32 -6.71 6.19
CA GLY A 128 9.33 -7.48 6.88
C GLY A 128 10.69 -7.26 6.30
N LYS A 129 11.63 -8.09 6.69
CA LYS A 129 13.01 -8.00 6.21
C LYS A 129 13.51 -9.37 5.77
N THR A 130 14.48 -9.35 4.85
CA THR A 130 15.22 -10.56 4.49
C THR A 130 16.22 -10.91 5.59
N ASP A 131 16.81 -12.08 5.48
CA ASP A 131 17.88 -12.48 6.42
C ASP A 131 19.06 -11.52 6.39
N SER A 132 19.25 -10.86 5.25
CA SER A 132 20.32 -9.86 5.10
C SER A 132 19.98 -8.51 5.68
N GLY A 133 18.75 -8.33 6.15
CA GLY A 133 18.31 -7.05 6.72
C GLY A 133 17.70 -6.10 5.73
N ASP A 134 17.43 -6.53 4.52
CA ASP A 134 16.81 -5.69 3.50
C ASP A 134 15.30 -5.68 3.66
N TRP A 135 14.69 -4.50 3.52
CA TRP A 135 13.24 -4.38 3.64
C TRP A 135 12.51 -5.08 2.49
N ILE A 136 11.39 -5.70 2.84
CA ILE A 136 10.47 -6.32 1.89
C ILE A 136 9.18 -5.51 1.89
N ALA A 137 8.62 -5.26 0.71
CA ALA A 137 7.38 -4.51 0.56
C ALA A 137 6.34 -5.34 -0.18
N VAL A 138 5.09 -5.15 0.19
CA VAL A 138 3.94 -5.65 -0.56
C VAL A 138 3.30 -4.46 -1.25
N HIS A 139 2.99 -4.61 -2.54
CA HIS A 139 2.47 -3.49 -3.32
C HIS A 139 1.70 -4.00 -4.54
N CYS A 140 0.84 -3.13 -5.07
CA CYS A 140 0.10 -3.45 -6.30
C CYS A 140 0.84 -2.83 -7.47
N SER A 141 1.47 -3.66 -8.28
CA SER A 141 2.43 -3.25 -9.28
C SER A 141 1.87 -3.39 -10.69
N SER A 142 2.01 -2.34 -11.51
CA SER A 142 1.59 -2.42 -12.90
C SER A 142 2.48 -3.38 -13.69
N SER A 143 3.78 -3.41 -13.40
CA SER A 143 4.70 -4.30 -14.13
C SER A 143 4.48 -5.78 -13.79
N LYS A 144 3.97 -6.07 -12.60
CA LYS A 144 3.65 -7.42 -12.17
C LYS A 144 2.17 -7.74 -12.34
N ASN A 145 1.40 -6.77 -12.79
CA ASN A 145 -0.04 -6.88 -13.02
C ASN A 145 -0.81 -7.33 -11.77
N GLY A 146 -0.46 -6.75 -10.64
CA GLY A 146 -1.22 -7.02 -9.41
C GLY A 146 -0.41 -6.92 -8.15
N VAL A 147 -1.00 -7.43 -7.09
CA VAL A 147 -0.39 -7.39 -5.76
C VAL A 147 0.73 -8.41 -5.69
N THR A 148 1.89 -7.95 -5.30
CA THR A 148 3.11 -8.76 -5.27
C THR A 148 3.96 -8.38 -4.06
N VAL A 149 4.92 -9.23 -3.73
CA VAL A 149 5.84 -9.03 -2.61
C VAL A 149 7.26 -9.17 -3.13
N GLY A 150 8.13 -8.28 -2.71
CA GLY A 150 9.52 -8.35 -3.08
C GLY A 150 10.36 -7.38 -2.30
N GLU A 151 11.66 -7.40 -2.55
CA GLU A 151 12.57 -6.54 -1.85
C GLU A 151 12.34 -5.08 -2.29
N ALA A 152 12.21 -4.19 -1.28
CA ALA A 152 11.77 -2.81 -1.54
C ALA A 152 12.77 -2.04 -2.40
N TYR A 153 14.05 -2.15 -2.09
CA TYR A 153 15.04 -1.40 -2.86
C TYR A 153 15.08 -1.83 -4.32
N SER A 154 14.94 -3.14 -4.55
CA SER A 154 14.92 -3.69 -5.92
C SER A 154 13.70 -3.22 -6.70
N ALA A 155 12.61 -2.91 -5.99
CA ALA A 155 11.40 -2.35 -6.62
C ALA A 155 11.48 -0.83 -6.75
N SER A 156 12.64 -0.24 -6.50
CA SER A 156 12.92 1.19 -6.62
C SER A 156 12.27 2.06 -5.55
N PHE A 157 11.86 1.48 -4.45
CA PHE A 157 11.39 2.27 -3.32
C PHE A 157 12.59 2.94 -2.65
N ARG A 158 12.47 4.24 -2.39
CA ARG A 158 13.58 5.04 -1.87
C ARG A 158 13.23 5.86 -0.64
N TYR A 159 11.92 6.01 -0.33
CA TYR A 159 11.48 6.83 0.79
C TYR A 159 10.56 6.03 1.68
N ILE A 160 10.74 6.14 3.00
CA ILE A 160 9.89 5.47 3.98
C ILE A 160 9.16 6.55 4.76
N ARG A 161 7.84 6.38 4.94
CA ARG A 161 7.04 7.33 5.72
C ARG A 161 6.16 6.55 6.68
N LYS A 162 5.97 7.11 7.87
CA LYS A 162 5.20 6.47 8.93
C LYS A 162 3.81 7.09 9.01
N PRO A 163 2.76 6.32 8.71
CA PRO A 163 1.40 6.81 8.91
C PRO A 163 1.14 7.18 10.36
N SER A 164 0.36 8.23 10.57
CA SER A 164 0.15 8.76 11.91
C SER A 164 -0.91 8.00 12.70
N PHE A 165 -1.68 7.14 12.06
CA PHE A 165 -2.81 6.46 12.72
C PHE A 165 -2.41 5.24 13.54
N TYR A 166 -1.21 4.71 13.35
CA TYR A 166 -0.80 3.52 14.11
C TYR A 166 -0.61 3.84 15.59
N GLN A 167 -1.03 2.89 16.43
CA GLN A 167 -0.89 3.00 17.88
C GLN A 167 0.39 2.31 18.32
N ASP A 168 1.52 2.97 18.12
CA ASP A 168 2.84 2.40 18.43
C ASP A 168 3.32 2.77 19.82
N THR A 169 2.40 2.95 20.71
CA THR A 169 2.74 3.46 22.03
C THR A 169 3.28 2.42 22.97
N THR A 170 3.10 1.17 22.62
CA THR A 170 3.62 0.13 23.48
C THR A 170 5.08 0.32 23.80
N ALA A 171 5.70 0.97 22.92
CA ALA A 171 7.06 1.28 23.15
C ALA A 171 7.17 2.19 24.31
N GLU A 172 6.34 2.70 24.45
CA GLU A 172 6.52 3.46 25.29
C GLU A 172 6.03 3.36 26.43
N GLU A 173 5.70 3.00 26.31
CA GLU A 173 5.43 2.91 27.19
C GLU A 173 5.69 2.41 27.90
N ASN A 174 5.96 2.40 27.78
CA ASN A 174 6.20 1.88 28.57
C ASN A 174 6.65 1.80 29.15
#